data_40d597236da939c36dd846388e62a7f7
#
_entry.id   40d597236da939c36dd846388e62a7f7
#
_cell.length_a   1.000
_cell.length_b   1.000
_cell.length_c   1.000
_cell.angle_alpha   90.00
_cell.angle_beta   90.00
_cell.angle_gamma   90.00
#
_symmetry.space_group_name_H-M   'P 1'
#
loop_
_entity.id
_entity.type
_entity.pdbx_description
1 polymer ?
#
loop_
_entity_poly.entity_id
_entity_poly.type
_entity_poly.pdbx_seq_one_letter_code
_entity_poly.pdbx_strand_id
1 'polypeptide(L)'
;IQCIDMQKYILKEQIRKKVARSGNSGAVWVPKDWLGEEIIVTRLETPKLSLEEEIINIVLPYLKEISGIFLYGSYARKEETKDSDIDLLIVAKHKFTVKNMKKLDIEVIEISRINEAVQKNPFVCAVINEAKPIFNSSLLDELKQNKKDFKSFISWFKETTKDSIKSTQDLIELDRLES
;
A
#
# COMPACT_ATOMS: atom_id res chain seq x y z
N ILE A 1 14.02 -13.45 -33.68
CA ILE A 1 13.01 -14.14 -32.85
C ILE A 1 11.99 -14.73 -33.81
N GLN A 2 12.01 -16.04 -33.97
CA GLN A 2 11.02 -16.75 -34.80
C GLN A 2 9.70 -16.81 -34.02
N CYS A 3 8.61 -16.36 -34.64
CA CYS A 3 7.27 -16.62 -34.14
C CYS A 3 6.99 -18.14 -34.21
N ILE A 4 6.77 -18.75 -33.06
CA ILE A 4 6.43 -20.17 -32.98
C ILE A 4 4.92 -20.29 -33.20
N ASP A 5 4.51 -21.03 -34.20
CA ASP A 5 3.12 -21.36 -34.41
C ASP A 5 2.68 -22.42 -33.39
N MET A 6 2.08 -21.94 -32.30
CA MET A 6 1.62 -22.75 -31.15
C MET A 6 0.49 -23.74 -31.52
N GLN A 7 -0.17 -23.60 -32.68
CA GLN A 7 -1.26 -24.49 -33.09
C GLN A 7 -0.77 -25.91 -33.52
N LYS A 8 0.52 -26.05 -33.73
CA LYS A 8 1.15 -27.33 -34.13
C LYS A 8 1.56 -28.23 -32.95
N TYR A 9 1.59 -27.73 -31.75
CA TYR A 9 2.14 -28.42 -30.57
C TYR A 9 1.06 -28.72 -29.54
N ILE A 10 1.08 -29.93 -29.00
CA ILE A 10 0.26 -30.33 -27.86
C ILE A 10 1.13 -30.20 -26.62
N LEU A 11 0.68 -29.38 -25.65
CA LEU A 11 1.36 -29.25 -24.37
C LEU A 11 1.22 -30.57 -23.59
N LYS A 12 2.32 -31.29 -23.44
CA LYS A 12 2.37 -32.58 -22.74
C LYS A 12 2.61 -32.38 -21.25
N GLU A 13 3.54 -31.50 -20.90
CA GLU A 13 3.92 -31.23 -19.53
C GLU A 13 4.52 -29.82 -19.41
N GLN A 14 4.34 -29.20 -18.25
CA GLN A 14 4.92 -27.89 -17.96
C GLN A 14 5.60 -27.91 -16.59
N ILE A 15 6.87 -27.48 -16.53
CA ILE A 15 7.61 -27.33 -15.28
C ILE A 15 8.06 -25.88 -15.08
N ARG A 16 8.12 -25.44 -13.82
CA ARG A 16 8.67 -24.14 -13.47
C ARG A 16 10.07 -24.31 -12.89
N LYS A 17 11.07 -23.76 -13.54
CA LYS A 17 12.48 -23.83 -13.13
C LYS A 17 13.12 -22.46 -13.16
N LYS A 18 14.13 -22.26 -12.30
CA LYS A 18 15.01 -21.09 -12.38
C LYS A 18 16.20 -21.43 -13.28
N VAL A 19 16.62 -20.46 -14.07
CA VAL A 19 17.86 -20.56 -14.87
C VAL A 19 19.03 -20.55 -13.90
N ALA A 20 19.89 -21.56 -13.97
CA ALA A 20 21.13 -21.65 -13.20
C ALA A 20 22.32 -21.14 -14.05
N ARG A 21 23.36 -20.60 -13.39
CA ARG A 21 24.59 -20.18 -14.08
C ARG A 21 25.34 -21.41 -14.61
N SER A 22 25.76 -21.35 -15.88
CA SER A 22 26.61 -22.35 -16.52
C SER A 22 27.68 -21.66 -17.35
N GLY A 23 28.88 -21.50 -16.77
CA GLY A 23 29.95 -20.73 -17.39
C GLY A 23 29.55 -19.27 -17.62
N ASN A 24 29.59 -18.81 -18.87
CA ASN A 24 29.16 -17.47 -19.30
C ASN A 24 27.70 -17.43 -19.79
N SER A 25 26.94 -18.51 -19.59
CA SER A 25 25.53 -18.62 -20.01
C SER A 25 24.63 -19.10 -18.87
N GLY A 26 23.33 -19.23 -19.15
CA GLY A 26 22.37 -19.83 -18.24
C GLY A 26 21.93 -21.22 -18.73
N ALA A 27 21.67 -22.15 -17.82
CA ALA A 27 21.13 -23.47 -18.10
C ALA A 27 19.82 -23.71 -17.33
N VAL A 28 18.92 -24.46 -17.94
CA VAL A 28 17.71 -24.99 -17.30
C VAL A 28 17.83 -26.51 -17.28
N TRP A 29 17.76 -27.07 -16.06
CA TRP A 29 17.81 -28.53 -15.87
C TRP A 29 16.39 -29.08 -15.93
N VAL A 30 16.19 -29.96 -16.92
CA VAL A 30 14.91 -30.64 -17.15
C VAL A 30 15.00 -32.10 -16.68
N PRO A 31 13.87 -32.80 -16.49
CA PRO A 31 13.86 -34.23 -16.20
C PRO A 31 14.64 -35.07 -17.24
N LYS A 32 15.24 -36.18 -16.80
CA LYS A 32 16.09 -37.02 -17.66
C LYS A 32 15.33 -37.67 -18.81
N ASP A 33 14.09 -37.96 -18.62
CA ASP A 33 13.16 -38.54 -19.61
C ASP A 33 12.80 -37.58 -20.76
N TRP A 34 13.16 -36.27 -20.62
CA TRP A 34 13.02 -35.29 -21.71
C TRP A 34 14.25 -35.22 -22.62
N LEU A 35 15.26 -36.09 -22.40
CA LEU A 35 16.44 -36.08 -23.24
C LEU A 35 16.07 -36.47 -24.70
N GLY A 36 16.44 -35.59 -25.65
CA GLY A 36 16.12 -35.75 -27.05
C GLY A 36 14.77 -35.16 -27.47
N GLU A 37 13.97 -34.69 -26.53
CA GLU A 37 12.71 -34.00 -26.82
C GLU A 37 12.94 -32.53 -27.17
N GLU A 38 12.07 -31.97 -28.01
CA GLU A 38 12.04 -30.56 -28.32
C GLU A 38 11.21 -29.83 -27.26
N ILE A 39 11.76 -28.78 -26.70
CA ILE A 39 11.09 -27.96 -25.65
C ILE A 39 11.02 -26.49 -26.06
N ILE A 40 9.99 -25.80 -25.55
CA ILE A 40 9.86 -24.35 -25.66
C ILE A 40 10.25 -23.73 -24.32
N VAL A 41 11.25 -22.84 -24.33
CA VAL A 41 11.65 -22.08 -23.14
C VAL A 41 11.04 -20.69 -23.22
N THR A 42 10.19 -20.38 -22.26
CA THR A 42 9.54 -19.07 -22.15
C THR A 42 10.05 -18.33 -20.92
N ARG A 43 10.54 -17.09 -21.11
CA ARG A 43 10.86 -16.20 -19.99
C ARG A 43 9.59 -15.54 -19.48
N LEU A 44 9.26 -15.81 -18.21
CA LEU A 44 8.13 -15.17 -17.55
C LEU A 44 8.59 -13.86 -16.89
N GLU A 45 7.88 -12.81 -17.15
CA GLU A 45 7.95 -11.58 -16.36
C GLU A 45 6.75 -11.57 -15.43
N THR A 46 7.01 -11.38 -14.13
CA THR A 46 5.92 -11.06 -13.19
C THR A 46 5.44 -9.65 -13.52
N PRO A 47 4.17 -9.46 -13.88
CA PRO A 47 3.65 -8.11 -14.06
C PRO A 47 3.92 -7.32 -12.77
N LYS A 48 4.43 -6.10 -12.91
CA LYS A 48 4.48 -5.17 -11.79
C LYS A 48 3.06 -4.76 -11.52
N LEU A 49 2.56 -5.14 -10.37
CA LEU A 49 1.27 -4.67 -9.90
C LEU A 49 1.34 -3.16 -9.66
N SER A 50 0.25 -2.46 -9.92
CA SER A 50 0.09 -1.09 -9.46
C SER A 50 -0.05 -1.09 -7.93
N LEU A 51 0.13 0.08 -7.32
CA LEU A 51 -0.05 0.22 -5.88
C LEU A 51 -1.46 -0.21 -5.44
N GLU A 52 -2.46 0.16 -6.22
CA GLU A 52 -3.86 -0.20 -5.97
C GLU A 52 -4.07 -1.72 -6.03
N GLU A 53 -3.50 -2.40 -7.02
CA GLU A 53 -3.58 -3.86 -7.14
C GLU A 53 -2.87 -4.56 -5.98
N GLU A 54 -1.72 -4.05 -5.54
CA GLU A 54 -1.03 -4.57 -4.36
C GLU A 54 -1.88 -4.44 -3.10
N ILE A 55 -2.48 -3.27 -2.87
CA ILE A 55 -3.36 -3.01 -1.73
C ILE A 55 -4.57 -3.93 -1.76
N ILE A 56 -5.25 -4.05 -2.91
CA ILE A 56 -6.41 -4.94 -3.06
C ILE A 56 -6.04 -6.40 -2.75
N ASN A 57 -4.90 -6.88 -3.24
CA ASN A 57 -4.44 -8.24 -2.95
C ASN A 57 -4.19 -8.48 -1.45
N ILE A 58 -3.68 -7.49 -0.74
CA ILE A 58 -3.43 -7.57 0.71
C ILE A 58 -4.73 -7.66 1.49
N VAL A 59 -5.74 -6.87 1.11
CA VAL A 59 -7.01 -6.80 1.84
C VAL A 59 -8.05 -7.81 1.36
N LEU A 60 -7.76 -8.56 0.29
CA LEU A 60 -8.67 -9.54 -0.30
C LEU A 60 -9.31 -10.53 0.70
N PRO A 61 -8.59 -11.06 1.71
CA PRO A 61 -9.18 -11.93 2.72
C PRO A 61 -10.29 -11.27 3.56
N TYR A 62 -10.29 -9.94 3.65
CA TYR A 62 -11.21 -9.13 4.45
C TYR A 62 -12.27 -8.42 3.62
N LEU A 63 -12.30 -8.63 2.32
CA LEU A 63 -13.12 -7.84 1.38
C LEU A 63 -14.62 -7.82 1.72
N LYS A 64 -15.14 -8.91 2.29
CA LYS A 64 -16.55 -9.00 2.72
C LYS A 64 -16.92 -8.05 3.87
N GLU A 65 -15.93 -7.65 4.66
CA GLU A 65 -16.09 -6.74 5.79
C GLU A 65 -15.83 -5.28 5.38
N ILE A 66 -15.16 -5.04 4.26
CA ILE A 66 -14.71 -3.71 3.83
C ILE A 66 -15.84 -2.96 3.13
N SER A 67 -16.10 -1.74 3.58
CA SER A 67 -17.04 -0.78 2.99
C SER A 67 -16.34 0.29 2.16
N GLY A 68 -15.08 0.62 2.45
CA GLY A 68 -14.25 1.56 1.70
C GLY A 68 -12.77 1.43 2.02
N ILE A 69 -11.91 1.78 1.06
CA ILE A 69 -10.44 1.80 1.20
C ILE A 69 -9.94 3.13 0.65
N PHE A 70 -9.24 3.87 1.45
CA PHE A 70 -8.77 5.22 1.15
C PHE A 70 -7.28 5.34 1.43
N LEU A 71 -6.53 5.75 0.41
CA LEU A 71 -5.11 6.07 0.50
C LEU A 71 -4.94 7.50 1.00
N TYR A 72 -4.11 7.73 2.01
CA TYR A 72 -3.79 9.06 2.50
C TYR A 72 -2.28 9.26 2.68
N GLY A 73 -1.85 10.35 3.31
CA GLY A 73 -0.44 10.60 3.56
C GLY A 73 0.38 10.90 2.30
N SER A 74 1.67 10.60 2.34
CA SER A 74 2.63 10.96 1.29
C SER A 74 2.27 10.39 -0.08
N TYR A 75 1.84 9.14 -0.16
CA TYR A 75 1.41 8.51 -1.41
C TYR A 75 0.17 9.19 -2.02
N ALA A 76 -0.79 9.59 -1.21
CA ALA A 76 -1.96 10.32 -1.70
C ALA A 76 -1.57 11.70 -2.27
N ARG A 77 -0.59 12.36 -1.66
CA ARG A 77 -0.10 13.67 -2.10
C ARG A 77 0.93 13.60 -3.23
N LYS A 78 1.42 12.39 -3.59
CA LYS A 78 2.53 12.16 -4.56
C LYS A 78 3.86 12.77 -4.07
N GLU A 79 4.12 12.66 -2.79
CA GLU A 79 5.31 13.16 -2.10
C GLU A 79 6.11 12.00 -1.47
N GLU A 80 5.79 10.76 -1.86
CA GLU A 80 6.43 9.57 -1.33
C GLU A 80 7.92 9.49 -1.68
N THR A 81 8.69 8.95 -0.76
CA THR A 81 10.11 8.60 -0.91
C THR A 81 10.29 7.09 -0.84
N LYS A 82 11.51 6.61 -1.05
CA LYS A 82 11.83 5.17 -0.94
C LYS A 82 11.55 4.59 0.46
N ASP A 83 11.54 5.43 1.48
CA ASP A 83 11.36 5.04 2.89
C ASP A 83 9.96 5.36 3.41
N SER A 84 9.09 5.94 2.58
CA SER A 84 7.72 6.26 2.96
C SER A 84 6.90 4.99 3.16
N ASP A 85 6.07 5.00 4.20
CA ASP A 85 5.04 4.00 4.41
C ASP A 85 3.79 4.35 3.60
N ILE A 86 3.00 3.33 3.29
CA ILE A 86 1.72 3.46 2.61
C ILE A 86 0.65 3.55 3.68
N ASP A 87 -0.01 4.70 3.77
CA ASP A 87 -1.03 4.99 4.78
C ASP A 87 -2.42 4.69 4.22
N LEU A 88 -3.15 3.77 4.85
CA LEU A 88 -4.50 3.35 4.44
C LEU A 88 -5.51 3.53 5.55
N LEU A 89 -6.62 4.19 5.23
CA LEU A 89 -7.82 4.17 6.03
C LEU A 89 -8.82 3.18 5.44
N ILE A 90 -9.17 2.15 6.19
CA ILE A 90 -10.18 1.17 5.83
C ILE A 90 -11.43 1.41 6.65
N VAL A 91 -12.55 1.61 5.97
CA VAL A 91 -13.87 1.62 6.61
C VAL A 91 -14.48 0.25 6.47
N ALA A 92 -14.86 -0.38 7.59
CA ALA A 92 -15.33 -1.75 7.61
C ALA A 92 -16.56 -1.94 8.48
N LYS A 93 -17.28 -3.05 8.32
CA LYS A 93 -18.43 -3.41 9.15
C LYS A 93 -18.01 -3.68 10.59
N HIS A 94 -16.88 -4.38 10.76
CA HIS A 94 -16.30 -4.72 12.05
C HIS A 94 -14.79 -4.44 12.03
N LYS A 95 -14.24 -4.11 13.21
CA LYS A 95 -12.78 -3.91 13.34
C LYS A 95 -12.05 -5.25 13.15
N PHE A 96 -11.02 -5.24 12.31
CA PHE A 96 -10.12 -6.37 12.13
C PHE A 96 -8.68 -5.87 12.08
N THR A 97 -7.74 -6.78 12.23
CA THR A 97 -6.30 -6.46 12.13
C THR A 97 -5.74 -7.15 10.89
N VAL A 98 -5.15 -6.36 10.01
CA VAL A 98 -4.35 -6.89 8.89
C VAL A 98 -2.97 -7.24 9.40
N LYS A 99 -2.43 -8.38 8.98
CA LYS A 99 -1.06 -8.75 9.35
C LYS A 99 -0.10 -7.65 8.93
N ASN A 100 0.69 -7.19 9.91
CA ASN A 100 1.64 -6.09 9.71
C ASN A 100 2.60 -6.42 8.56
N MET A 101 2.55 -5.65 7.51
CA MET A 101 3.50 -5.73 6.39
C MET A 101 4.44 -4.53 6.49
N LYS A 102 5.73 -4.76 6.22
CA LYS A 102 6.71 -3.66 6.18
C LYS A 102 6.20 -2.60 5.20
N LYS A 103 6.20 -1.35 5.64
CA LYS A 103 5.80 -0.17 4.86
C LYS A 103 4.29 -0.04 4.58
N LEU A 104 3.45 -0.63 5.41
CA LEU A 104 2.00 -0.49 5.28
C LEU A 104 1.41 -0.15 6.65
N ASP A 105 0.87 1.05 6.81
CA ASP A 105 0.15 1.51 7.99
C ASP A 105 -1.35 1.52 7.69
N ILE A 106 -2.11 0.71 8.44
CA ILE A 106 -3.54 0.52 8.20
C ILE A 106 -4.33 0.90 9.45
N GLU A 107 -5.13 1.94 9.32
CA GLU A 107 -6.15 2.30 10.29
C GLU A 107 -7.50 1.72 9.85
N VAL A 108 -8.17 0.96 10.74
CA VAL A 108 -9.51 0.38 10.48
C VAL A 108 -10.53 1.03 11.38
N ILE A 109 -11.51 1.70 10.76
CA ILE A 109 -12.63 2.35 11.45
C ILE A 109 -13.93 1.66 11.06
N GLU A 110 -14.78 1.36 12.06
CA GLU A 110 -16.10 0.79 11.80
C GLU A 110 -17.02 1.80 11.11
N ILE A 111 -17.80 1.34 10.13
CA ILE A 111 -18.74 2.17 9.36
C ILE A 111 -19.78 2.85 10.28
N SER A 112 -20.16 2.20 11.37
CA SER A 112 -21.05 2.76 12.38
C SER A 112 -20.48 3.99 13.11
N ARG A 113 -19.14 4.13 13.13
CA ARG A 113 -18.42 5.17 13.88
C ARG A 113 -17.78 6.23 12.98
N ILE A 114 -17.62 5.96 11.68
CA ILE A 114 -16.82 6.83 10.80
C ILE A 114 -17.41 8.24 10.70
N ASN A 115 -18.74 8.39 10.62
CA ASN A 115 -19.40 9.68 10.56
C ASN A 115 -19.17 10.51 11.85
N GLU A 116 -19.24 9.86 13.00
CA GLU A 116 -18.90 10.51 14.28
C GLU A 116 -17.42 10.88 14.34
N ALA A 117 -16.54 9.97 13.92
CA ALA A 117 -15.09 10.21 13.90
C ALA A 117 -14.72 11.41 13.02
N VAL A 118 -15.29 11.53 11.83
CA VAL A 118 -15.07 12.65 10.91
C VAL A 118 -15.51 13.97 11.52
N GLN A 119 -16.55 13.99 12.35
CA GLN A 119 -17.05 15.20 12.99
C GLN A 119 -16.34 15.58 14.30
N LYS A 120 -15.79 14.59 15.01
CA LYS A 120 -15.22 14.81 16.36
C LYS A 120 -13.69 14.70 16.41
N ASN A 121 -13.07 13.98 15.46
CA ASN A 121 -11.64 13.76 15.45
C ASN A 121 -10.96 14.55 14.31
N PRO A 122 -10.19 15.60 14.65
CA PRO A 122 -9.50 16.43 13.66
C PRO A 122 -8.53 15.64 12.75
N PHE A 123 -7.89 14.59 13.29
CA PHE A 123 -7.00 13.73 12.53
C PHE A 123 -7.78 12.96 11.45
N VAL A 124 -8.89 12.30 11.82
CA VAL A 124 -9.73 11.58 10.85
C VAL A 124 -10.30 12.55 9.81
N CYS A 125 -10.71 13.75 10.22
CA CYS A 125 -11.16 14.79 9.30
C CYS A 125 -10.06 15.19 8.30
N ALA A 126 -8.83 15.36 8.76
CA ALA A 126 -7.68 15.69 7.90
C ALA A 126 -7.38 14.56 6.92
N VAL A 127 -7.37 13.30 7.39
CA VAL A 127 -7.19 12.10 6.57
C VAL A 127 -8.25 12.05 5.46
N ILE A 128 -9.54 12.16 5.80
CA ILE A 128 -10.63 12.14 4.81
C ILE A 128 -10.50 13.28 3.79
N ASN A 129 -10.01 14.43 4.21
CA ASN A 129 -9.87 15.58 3.32
C ASN A 129 -8.83 15.34 2.21
N GLU A 130 -7.69 14.76 2.53
CA GLU A 130 -6.61 14.49 1.57
C GLU A 130 -6.73 13.13 0.87
N ALA A 131 -7.55 12.23 1.42
CA ALA A 131 -7.65 10.86 0.95
C ALA A 131 -8.06 10.72 -0.51
N LYS A 132 -7.48 9.70 -1.15
CA LYS A 132 -7.84 9.22 -2.49
C LYS A 132 -8.51 7.85 -2.39
N PRO A 133 -9.62 7.63 -3.12
CA PRO A 133 -10.32 6.36 -3.05
C PRO A 133 -9.56 5.28 -3.84
N ILE A 134 -9.32 4.12 -3.21
CA ILE A 134 -8.96 2.88 -3.89
C ILE A 134 -10.22 2.04 -4.10
N PHE A 135 -11.12 2.05 -3.12
CA PHE A 135 -12.40 1.37 -3.21
C PHE A 135 -13.50 2.22 -2.58
N ASN A 136 -14.66 2.31 -3.26
CA ASN A 136 -15.85 3.04 -2.87
C ASN A 136 -15.65 4.57 -2.77
N SER A 137 -15.46 5.22 -3.92
CA SER A 137 -15.36 6.68 -4.02
C SER A 137 -16.59 7.42 -3.49
N SER A 138 -17.79 6.84 -3.69
CA SER A 138 -19.05 7.46 -3.24
C SER A 138 -19.09 7.63 -1.71
N LEU A 139 -18.59 6.63 -0.97
CA LEU A 139 -18.48 6.75 0.50
C LEU A 139 -17.50 7.86 0.90
N LEU A 140 -16.35 7.98 0.21
CA LEU A 140 -15.40 9.04 0.48
C LEU A 140 -16.02 10.43 0.24
N ASP A 141 -16.76 10.59 -0.86
CA ASP A 141 -17.43 11.85 -1.20
C ASP A 141 -18.48 12.22 -0.15
N GLU A 142 -19.27 11.24 0.34
CA GLU A 142 -20.21 11.43 1.44
C GLU A 142 -19.49 11.90 2.71
N LEU A 143 -18.39 11.25 3.09
CA LEU A 143 -17.63 11.61 4.27
C LEU A 143 -17.00 13.00 4.15
N LYS A 144 -16.55 13.39 2.94
CA LYS A 144 -16.06 14.75 2.66
C LYS A 144 -17.13 15.82 2.79
N GLN A 145 -18.37 15.53 2.45
CA GLN A 145 -19.50 16.45 2.64
C GLN A 145 -19.90 16.59 4.11
N ASN A 146 -19.82 15.52 4.89
CA ASN A 146 -20.21 15.48 6.30
C ASN A 146 -19.13 15.96 7.28
N LYS A 147 -17.92 16.28 6.80
CA LYS A 147 -16.81 16.67 7.67
C LYS A 147 -17.04 18.03 8.32
N LYS A 148 -16.56 18.19 9.56
CA LYS A 148 -16.51 19.47 10.26
C LYS A 148 -15.30 20.30 9.79
N ASP A 149 -15.44 21.60 9.78
CA ASP A 149 -14.30 22.51 9.55
C ASP A 149 -13.48 22.67 10.84
N PHE A 150 -12.29 22.10 10.87
CA PHE A 150 -11.34 22.19 11.99
C PHE A 150 -10.18 23.17 11.71
N LYS A 151 -10.33 24.13 10.80
CA LYS A 151 -9.24 25.06 10.43
C LYS A 151 -8.64 25.77 11.64
N SER A 152 -9.46 26.25 12.55
CA SER A 152 -9.01 26.90 13.78
C SER A 152 -8.24 25.95 14.70
N PHE A 153 -8.69 24.69 14.82
CA PHE A 153 -8.01 23.68 15.61
C PHE A 153 -6.66 23.30 14.99
N ILE A 154 -6.60 23.13 13.67
CA ILE A 154 -5.35 22.80 12.97
C ILE A 154 -4.34 23.94 13.07
N SER A 155 -4.78 25.19 12.99
CA SER A 155 -3.92 26.36 13.19
C SER A 155 -3.35 26.39 14.61
N TRP A 156 -4.20 26.24 15.61
CA TRP A 156 -3.78 26.17 17.01
C TRP A 156 -2.82 25.02 17.27
N PHE A 157 -3.12 23.81 16.77
CA PHE A 157 -2.25 22.63 16.92
C PHE A 157 -0.88 22.84 16.30
N LYS A 158 -0.82 23.42 15.08
CA LYS A 158 0.45 23.74 14.40
C LYS A 158 1.28 24.73 15.21
N GLU A 159 0.65 25.76 15.76
CA GLU A 159 1.30 26.79 16.56
C GLU A 159 1.86 26.20 17.87
N THR A 160 1.03 25.46 18.61
CA THR A 160 1.44 24.78 19.85
C THR A 160 2.56 23.77 19.63
N THR A 161 2.50 22.99 18.53
CA THR A 161 3.55 22.02 18.20
C THR A 161 4.87 22.73 17.85
N LYS A 162 4.80 23.84 17.14
CA LYS A 162 5.97 24.66 16.79
C LYS A 162 6.65 25.24 18.02
N ASP A 163 5.88 25.73 18.97
CA ASP A 163 6.38 26.23 20.24
C ASP A 163 7.01 25.13 21.10
N SER A 164 6.39 23.95 21.13
CA SER A 164 6.94 22.77 21.84
C SER A 164 8.26 22.31 21.24
N ILE A 165 8.39 22.27 19.90
CA ILE A 165 9.65 21.93 19.22
C ILE A 165 10.73 22.96 19.57
N LYS A 166 10.41 24.26 19.52
CA LYS A 166 11.36 25.31 19.85
C LYS A 166 11.83 25.20 21.30
N SER A 167 10.93 25.03 22.25
CA SER A 167 11.27 24.86 23.67
C SER A 167 12.17 23.64 23.90
N THR A 168 11.95 22.53 23.17
CA THR A 168 12.79 21.34 23.27
C THR A 168 14.18 21.59 22.68
N GLN A 169 14.28 22.35 21.58
CA GLN A 169 15.56 22.74 20.99
C GLN A 169 16.36 23.65 21.93
N ASP A 170 15.69 24.62 22.56
CA ASP A 170 16.31 25.52 23.52
C ASP A 170 16.87 24.75 24.75
N LEU A 171 16.15 23.71 25.23
CA LEU A 171 16.62 22.84 26.31
C LEU A 171 17.84 22.01 25.93
N ILE A 172 17.88 21.45 24.71
CA ILE A 172 19.03 20.70 24.20
C ILE A 172 20.26 21.60 24.05
N GLU A 173 20.05 22.84 23.67
CA GLU A 173 21.14 23.80 23.52
C GLU A 173 21.73 24.23 24.87
N LEU A 174 20.89 24.38 25.89
CA LEU A 174 21.30 24.64 27.27
C LEU A 174 22.12 23.47 27.85
N ASP A 175 21.68 22.23 27.65
CA ASP A 175 22.38 21.03 28.14
C ASP A 175 23.77 20.87 27.49
N ARG A 176 23.94 21.33 26.24
CA ARG A 176 25.22 21.36 25.54
C ARG A 176 26.17 22.43 26.03
N LEU A 177 25.69 23.50 26.64
CA LEU A 177 26.50 24.58 27.18
C LEU A 177 27.01 24.30 28.59
N GLU A 178 26.36 23.35 29.31
CA GLU A 178 26.72 22.94 30.68
C GLU A 178 27.63 21.69 30.70
N SER A 179 27.91 21.07 29.54
CA SER A 179 28.77 19.88 29.40
C SER A 179 30.14 20.24 28.77
#